data_40c1083a498ec6d6d1cd73043e902d95
#
_entry.id   40c1083a498ec6d6d1cd73043e902d95
#
_cell.length_a   1.000
_cell.length_b   1.000
_cell.length_c   1.000
_cell.angle_alpha   90.00
_cell.angle_beta   90.00
_cell.angle_gamma   90.00
#
_symmetry.space_group_name_H-M   'P 1'
#
loop_
_entity.id
_entity.type
_entity.pdbx_description
1 polymer ?
#
loop_
_entity_poly.entity_id
_entity_poly.type
_entity_poly.pdbx_seq_one_letter_code
_entity_poly.pdbx_strand_id
1 'polypeptide(L)'
;MLIGEVARRSGVSARMLRHYESLGLVRPSARTGSGYREYSGEDIRRIFHVESLRSLGLSLREIGRALDDPGFTPAALVGDLVRRTRERIAAETELLSRLRRIDAADPSGWEDVLQVVALLHGLESTSPAARQRAALSSADEVPAEALAEAALSETDPNVAGALRWALARAGGAGPALLARGLGSPVAAVRERAVQCLVELPGAEAGAHLRDALAHADPVVRGYAALALGSRGAAEAVPTLLEMVVEGRNDTDAADALSVLSGDPATADRIAHGIVERLADATATAPARGRLTQALADIPGPGASAALARLSGDTDRAVALTATYLLQLREDPTR
;
A
#
# COMPACT_ATOMS: atom_id res chain seq x y z
N MET A 1 53.44 14.54 -29.73
CA MET A 1 53.85 13.57 -28.68
C MET A 1 53.71 12.15 -29.22
N LEU A 2 54.63 11.25 -28.87
CA LEU A 2 54.57 9.85 -29.31
C LEU A 2 53.57 9.03 -28.48
N ILE A 3 53.01 7.95 -29.05
CA ILE A 3 51.96 7.11 -28.44
C ILE A 3 52.30 6.66 -27.00
N GLY A 4 53.59 6.31 -26.74
CA GLY A 4 54.00 5.86 -25.40
C GLY A 4 53.99 6.97 -24.34
N GLU A 5 54.23 8.21 -24.74
CA GLU A 5 54.13 9.36 -23.85
C GLU A 5 52.69 9.76 -23.61
N VAL A 6 51.82 9.70 -24.64
CA VAL A 6 50.38 9.93 -24.51
C VAL A 6 49.76 8.86 -23.60
N ALA A 7 50.16 7.61 -23.73
CA ALA A 7 49.67 6.52 -22.87
C ALA A 7 50.02 6.77 -21.40
N ARG A 8 51.23 7.22 -21.10
CA ARG A 8 51.61 7.55 -19.70
C ARG A 8 50.85 8.75 -19.13
N ARG A 9 50.59 9.78 -19.95
CA ARG A 9 49.87 11.01 -19.52
C ARG A 9 48.36 10.82 -19.36
N SER A 10 47.75 10.07 -20.26
CA SER A 10 46.31 9.83 -20.26
C SER A 10 45.88 8.65 -19.38
N GLY A 11 46.81 7.79 -18.96
CA GLY A 11 46.47 6.53 -18.27
C GLY A 11 45.90 5.44 -19.20
N VAL A 12 45.81 5.73 -20.51
CA VAL A 12 45.22 4.83 -21.51
C VAL A 12 46.34 4.00 -22.16
N SER A 13 46.20 2.67 -22.21
CA SER A 13 47.23 1.82 -22.83
C SER A 13 47.41 2.13 -24.31
N ALA A 14 48.64 1.96 -24.83
CA ALA A 14 48.93 2.14 -26.25
C ALA A 14 48.07 1.20 -27.17
N ARG A 15 47.62 0.05 -26.64
CA ARG A 15 46.69 -0.85 -27.33
C ARG A 15 45.31 -0.21 -27.45
N MET A 16 44.82 0.41 -26.36
CA MET A 16 43.54 1.07 -26.37
C MET A 16 43.55 2.33 -27.27
N LEU A 17 44.64 3.09 -27.28
CA LEU A 17 44.79 4.23 -28.19
C LEU A 17 44.70 3.84 -29.65
N ARG A 18 45.33 2.68 -30.03
CA ARG A 18 45.18 2.12 -31.38
C ARG A 18 43.76 1.67 -31.67
N HIS A 19 43.06 1.15 -30.68
CA HIS A 19 41.64 0.79 -30.82
C HIS A 19 40.77 2.03 -31.04
N TYR A 20 41.03 3.12 -30.32
CA TYR A 20 40.31 4.41 -30.53
C TYR A 20 40.59 4.95 -31.94
N GLU A 21 41.83 4.81 -32.45
CA GLU A 21 42.15 5.18 -33.81
C GLU A 21 41.37 4.32 -34.82
N SER A 22 41.31 2.99 -34.62
CA SER A 22 40.58 2.08 -35.51
C SER A 22 39.09 2.37 -35.58
N LEU A 23 38.50 2.94 -34.48
CA LEU A 23 37.11 3.37 -34.42
C LEU A 23 36.90 4.83 -34.88
N GLY A 24 37.97 5.51 -35.29
CA GLY A 24 37.89 6.93 -35.70
C GLY A 24 37.67 7.93 -34.56
N LEU A 25 37.67 7.48 -33.29
CA LEU A 25 37.47 8.32 -32.11
C LEU A 25 38.59 9.34 -31.90
N VAL A 26 39.81 8.93 -32.21
CA VAL A 26 41.01 9.77 -32.12
C VAL A 26 41.83 9.56 -33.41
N ARG A 27 42.35 10.60 -33.99
CA ARG A 27 43.20 10.50 -35.19
C ARG A 27 44.51 11.20 -34.88
N PRO A 28 45.69 10.46 -34.97
CA PRO A 28 46.99 11.10 -34.83
C PRO A 28 47.17 12.23 -35.85
N SER A 29 47.58 13.39 -35.44
CA SER A 29 47.70 14.56 -36.30
C SER A 29 48.85 14.45 -37.30
N ALA A 30 49.89 13.62 -37.01
CA ALA A 30 51.03 13.39 -37.86
C ALA A 30 51.67 12.00 -37.65
N ARG A 31 52.63 11.69 -38.52
CA ARG A 31 53.56 10.57 -38.34
C ARG A 31 54.97 11.10 -38.46
N THR A 32 55.91 10.63 -37.64
CA THR A 32 57.32 10.93 -37.77
C THR A 32 57.88 10.41 -39.08
N GLY A 33 59.04 10.92 -39.50
CA GLY A 33 59.73 10.39 -40.66
C GLY A 33 60.08 8.88 -40.59
N SER A 34 60.08 8.32 -39.39
CA SER A 34 60.21 6.86 -39.10
C SER A 34 58.87 6.13 -38.96
N GLY A 35 57.74 6.78 -39.26
CA GLY A 35 56.42 6.17 -39.29
C GLY A 35 55.66 6.07 -37.94
N TYR A 36 56.23 6.58 -36.86
CA TYR A 36 55.58 6.59 -35.54
C TYR A 36 54.46 7.62 -35.49
N ARG A 37 53.39 7.30 -34.76
CA ARG A 37 52.21 8.16 -34.53
C ARG A 37 52.57 9.38 -33.65
N GLU A 38 52.23 10.57 -34.12
CA GLU A 38 52.30 11.79 -33.33
C GLU A 38 50.94 12.36 -33.05
N TYR A 39 50.74 12.73 -31.79
CA TYR A 39 49.48 13.31 -31.26
C TYR A 39 49.71 14.77 -30.90
N SER A 40 48.81 15.64 -31.35
CA SER A 40 48.74 17.06 -31.00
C SER A 40 48.13 17.26 -29.60
N GLY A 41 48.15 18.50 -29.11
CA GLY A 41 47.44 18.85 -27.88
C GLY A 41 45.94 18.67 -27.99
N GLU A 42 45.38 18.81 -29.18
CA GLU A 42 43.96 18.60 -29.47
C GLU A 42 43.58 17.13 -29.42
N ASP A 43 44.39 16.23 -30.03
CA ASP A 43 44.22 14.80 -29.95
C ASP A 43 44.23 14.32 -28.50
N ILE A 44 45.12 14.86 -27.69
CA ILE A 44 45.21 14.55 -26.25
C ILE A 44 43.96 15.00 -25.51
N ARG A 45 43.47 16.21 -25.74
CA ARG A 45 42.18 16.67 -25.15
C ARG A 45 41.02 15.75 -25.55
N ARG A 46 40.95 15.34 -26.81
CA ARG A 46 39.96 14.40 -27.33
C ARG A 46 40.03 13.04 -26.62
N ILE A 47 41.24 12.51 -26.36
CA ILE A 47 41.44 11.28 -25.57
C ILE A 47 40.86 11.44 -24.16
N PHE A 48 41.13 12.58 -23.47
CA PHE A 48 40.56 12.83 -22.16
C PHE A 48 39.02 12.93 -22.19
N HIS A 49 38.44 13.52 -23.24
CA HIS A 49 36.97 13.50 -23.41
C HIS A 49 36.43 12.10 -23.59
N VAL A 50 37.09 11.25 -24.41
CA VAL A 50 36.71 9.85 -24.60
C VAL A 50 36.70 9.10 -23.26
N GLU A 51 37.79 9.22 -22.47
CA GLU A 51 37.88 8.55 -21.17
C GLU A 51 36.87 9.07 -20.16
N SER A 52 36.65 10.39 -20.11
CA SER A 52 35.65 10.99 -19.23
C SER A 52 34.25 10.48 -19.56
N LEU A 53 33.86 10.44 -20.83
CA LEU A 53 32.56 9.94 -21.24
C LEU A 53 32.43 8.43 -21.01
N ARG A 54 33.53 7.67 -21.17
CA ARG A 54 33.57 6.24 -20.88
C ARG A 54 33.37 5.94 -19.38
N SER A 55 33.98 6.77 -18.51
CA SER A 55 33.77 6.63 -17.05
C SER A 55 32.33 6.89 -16.61
N LEU A 56 31.55 7.59 -17.42
CA LEU A 56 30.11 7.78 -17.23
C LEU A 56 29.26 6.61 -17.77
N GLY A 57 29.90 5.57 -18.32
CA GLY A 57 29.21 4.38 -18.80
C GLY A 57 28.79 4.39 -20.26
N LEU A 58 29.25 5.37 -21.08
CA LEU A 58 28.97 5.38 -22.51
C LEU A 58 29.81 4.33 -23.24
N SER A 59 29.21 3.68 -24.22
CA SER A 59 29.93 2.88 -25.19
C SER A 59 30.77 3.74 -26.14
N LEU A 60 31.84 3.18 -26.68
CA LEU A 60 32.74 3.89 -27.65
C LEU A 60 31.96 4.42 -28.86
N ARG A 61 30.88 3.76 -29.27
CA ARG A 61 30.03 4.20 -30.38
C ARG A 61 29.20 5.42 -30.01
N GLU A 62 28.66 5.47 -28.79
CA GLU A 62 27.93 6.63 -28.27
C GLU A 62 28.87 7.83 -28.09
N ILE A 63 30.09 7.57 -27.59
CA ILE A 63 31.12 8.61 -27.45
C ILE A 63 31.47 9.22 -28.82
N GLY A 64 31.65 8.38 -29.87
CA GLY A 64 31.91 8.90 -31.21
C GLY A 64 30.82 9.83 -31.70
N ARG A 65 29.55 9.41 -31.56
CA ARG A 65 28.41 10.27 -31.92
C ARG A 65 28.38 11.56 -31.11
N ALA A 66 28.59 11.47 -29.80
CA ALA A 66 28.58 12.62 -28.91
C ALA A 66 29.68 13.66 -29.21
N LEU A 67 30.85 13.21 -29.65
CA LEU A 67 31.98 14.11 -29.95
C LEU A 67 31.94 14.69 -31.37
N ASP A 68 31.24 14.04 -32.33
CA ASP A 68 31.23 14.41 -33.74
C ASP A 68 29.92 15.10 -34.17
N ASP A 69 28.85 15.08 -33.32
CA ASP A 69 27.56 15.71 -33.60
C ASP A 69 27.54 17.17 -33.14
N PRO A 70 27.42 18.16 -34.08
CA PRO A 70 27.31 19.56 -33.72
C PRO A 70 26.07 19.93 -32.89
N GLY A 71 25.02 19.11 -32.96
CA GLY A 71 23.80 19.28 -32.17
C GLY A 71 23.85 18.70 -30.76
N PHE A 72 24.96 18.04 -30.43
CA PHE A 72 25.14 17.40 -29.14
C PHE A 72 25.32 18.43 -28.02
N THR A 73 24.47 18.30 -26.99
CA THR A 73 24.59 19.12 -25.77
C THR A 73 24.95 18.22 -24.59
N PRO A 74 26.01 18.57 -23.82
CA PRO A 74 26.40 17.79 -22.64
C PRO A 74 25.25 17.64 -21.62
N ALA A 75 24.40 18.67 -21.48
CA ALA A 75 23.25 18.65 -20.58
C ALA A 75 22.22 17.58 -21.00
N ALA A 76 21.92 17.47 -22.30
CA ALA A 76 21.01 16.45 -22.81
C ALA A 76 21.56 15.02 -22.60
N LEU A 77 22.85 14.82 -22.80
CA LEU A 77 23.50 13.53 -22.53
C LEU A 77 23.41 13.16 -21.04
N VAL A 78 23.75 14.08 -20.15
CA VAL A 78 23.69 13.81 -18.70
C VAL A 78 22.25 13.50 -18.30
N GLY A 79 21.27 14.24 -18.81
CA GLY A 79 19.85 13.98 -18.59
C GLY A 79 19.42 12.58 -19.03
N ASP A 80 19.86 12.15 -20.22
CA ASP A 80 19.59 10.81 -20.76
C ASP A 80 20.25 9.69 -19.92
N LEU A 81 21.49 9.88 -19.50
CA LEU A 81 22.19 8.94 -18.62
C LEU A 81 21.51 8.81 -17.27
N VAL A 82 21.07 9.93 -16.67
CA VAL A 82 20.32 9.93 -15.41
C VAL A 82 19.00 9.16 -15.58
N ARG A 83 18.26 9.39 -16.66
CA ARG A 83 17.01 8.67 -16.95
C ARG A 83 17.26 7.18 -17.08
N ARG A 84 18.19 6.74 -17.95
CA ARG A 84 18.53 5.32 -18.15
C ARG A 84 19.01 4.64 -16.87
N THR A 85 19.77 5.36 -16.03
CA THR A 85 20.26 4.82 -14.77
C THR A 85 19.09 4.64 -13.79
N ARG A 86 18.15 5.57 -13.73
CA ARG A 86 16.93 5.43 -12.92
C ARG A 86 16.07 4.26 -13.39
N GLU A 87 15.87 4.10 -14.68
CA GLU A 87 15.12 2.97 -15.28
C GLU A 87 15.79 1.63 -14.92
N ARG A 88 17.12 1.55 -14.97
CA ARG A 88 17.87 0.35 -14.58
C ARG A 88 17.75 0.07 -13.08
N ILE A 89 17.89 1.10 -12.22
CA ILE A 89 17.71 0.96 -10.78
C ILE A 89 16.29 0.46 -10.47
N ALA A 90 15.27 1.00 -11.14
CA ALA A 90 13.90 0.54 -10.96
C ALA A 90 13.71 -0.93 -11.37
N ALA A 91 14.27 -1.35 -12.51
CA ALA A 91 14.21 -2.73 -12.97
C ALA A 91 14.93 -3.71 -12.02
N GLU A 92 16.13 -3.34 -11.54
CA GLU A 92 16.88 -4.15 -10.57
C GLU A 92 16.19 -4.22 -9.22
N THR A 93 15.55 -3.12 -8.79
CA THR A 93 14.77 -3.07 -7.54
C THR A 93 13.57 -4.01 -7.64
N GLU A 94 12.87 -4.00 -8.76
CA GLU A 94 11.74 -4.90 -9.03
C GLU A 94 12.18 -6.37 -9.05
N LEU A 95 13.27 -6.67 -9.73
CA LEU A 95 13.85 -8.01 -9.73
C LEU A 95 14.23 -8.47 -8.31
N LEU A 96 14.87 -7.60 -7.54
CA LEU A 96 15.23 -7.89 -6.15
C LEU A 96 13.99 -8.14 -5.29
N SER A 97 12.92 -7.36 -5.47
CA SER A 97 11.65 -7.57 -4.79
C SER A 97 11.06 -8.94 -5.12
N ARG A 98 11.05 -9.30 -6.41
CA ARG A 98 10.58 -10.62 -6.87
C ARG A 98 11.40 -11.78 -6.31
N LEU A 99 12.73 -11.66 -6.31
CA LEU A 99 13.61 -12.67 -5.73
C LEU A 99 13.41 -12.84 -4.23
N ARG A 100 13.19 -11.74 -3.50
CA ARG A 100 12.86 -11.79 -2.06
C ARG A 100 11.55 -12.50 -1.76
N ARG A 101 10.54 -12.32 -2.62
CA ARG A 101 9.26 -13.04 -2.47
C ARG A 101 9.45 -14.55 -2.68
N ILE A 102 10.30 -14.96 -3.62
CA ILE A 102 10.61 -16.38 -3.84
C ILE A 102 11.40 -16.93 -2.64
N ASP A 103 12.37 -16.19 -2.13
CA ASP A 103 13.19 -16.57 -0.97
C ASP A 103 12.33 -16.71 0.30
N ALA A 104 11.38 -15.79 0.52
CA ALA A 104 10.46 -15.82 1.65
C ALA A 104 9.49 -17.02 1.63
N ALA A 105 9.28 -17.64 0.47
CA ALA A 105 8.50 -18.88 0.36
C ALA A 105 9.28 -20.12 0.84
N ASP A 106 10.56 -19.99 1.15
CA ASP A 106 11.46 -21.08 1.58
C ASP A 106 11.34 -22.34 0.70
N PRO A 107 11.50 -22.20 -0.63
CA PRO A 107 11.24 -23.29 -1.56
C PRO A 107 12.22 -24.45 -1.33
N SER A 108 11.69 -25.65 -1.16
CA SER A 108 12.48 -26.87 -0.94
C SER A 108 13.06 -27.44 -2.24
N GLY A 109 12.49 -27.08 -3.39
CA GLY A 109 12.87 -27.58 -4.71
C GLY A 109 12.51 -26.67 -5.86
N TRP A 110 12.87 -27.08 -7.07
CA TRP A 110 12.56 -26.32 -8.28
C TRP A 110 11.07 -26.21 -8.58
N GLU A 111 10.28 -27.18 -8.16
CA GLU A 111 8.83 -27.20 -8.39
C GLU A 111 8.16 -26.07 -7.60
N ASP A 112 8.57 -25.87 -6.34
CA ASP A 112 8.08 -24.79 -5.47
C ASP A 112 8.47 -23.43 -6.05
N VAL A 113 9.72 -23.26 -6.51
CA VAL A 113 10.17 -22.03 -7.19
C VAL A 113 9.30 -21.71 -8.40
N LEU A 114 9.01 -22.71 -9.23
CA LEU A 114 8.19 -22.51 -10.43
C LEU A 114 6.74 -22.15 -10.08
N GLN A 115 6.17 -22.72 -9.03
CA GLN A 115 4.82 -22.37 -8.54
C GLN A 115 4.77 -20.93 -8.07
N VAL A 116 5.73 -20.49 -7.25
CA VAL A 116 5.81 -19.10 -6.78
C VAL A 116 5.97 -18.13 -7.95
N VAL A 117 6.84 -18.44 -8.92
CA VAL A 117 7.01 -17.62 -10.13
C VAL A 117 5.73 -17.54 -10.97
N ALA A 118 5.03 -18.67 -11.14
CA ALA A 118 3.78 -18.72 -11.89
C ALA A 118 2.69 -17.87 -11.21
N LEU A 119 2.63 -17.93 -9.86
CA LEU A 119 1.72 -17.10 -9.10
C LEU A 119 2.03 -15.60 -9.27
N LEU A 120 3.27 -15.18 -9.02
CA LEU A 120 3.68 -13.78 -9.15
C LEU A 120 3.33 -13.26 -10.54
N HIS A 121 3.61 -14.04 -11.58
CA HIS A 121 3.24 -13.69 -12.96
C HIS A 121 1.71 -13.60 -13.15
N GLY A 122 0.96 -14.53 -12.55
CA GLY A 122 -0.51 -14.52 -12.59
C GLY A 122 -1.11 -13.30 -11.91
N LEU A 123 -0.58 -12.89 -10.76
CA LEU A 123 -1.01 -11.71 -10.01
C LEU A 123 -0.66 -10.38 -10.72
N GLU A 124 0.38 -10.35 -11.53
CA GLU A 124 0.78 -9.19 -12.35
C GLU A 124 0.00 -9.09 -13.68
N SER A 125 -0.87 -10.05 -13.99
CA SER A 125 -1.63 -10.07 -15.25
C SER A 125 -2.53 -8.84 -15.39
N THR A 126 -2.64 -8.31 -16.60
CA THR A 126 -3.60 -7.24 -16.94
C THR A 126 -5.07 -7.72 -16.90
N SER A 127 -5.30 -9.04 -16.98
CA SER A 127 -6.63 -9.65 -16.94
C SER A 127 -7.08 -9.90 -15.49
N PRO A 128 -8.18 -9.27 -15.02
CA PRO A 128 -8.74 -9.54 -13.69
C PRO A 128 -9.04 -11.03 -13.45
N ALA A 129 -9.59 -11.71 -14.46
CA ALA A 129 -9.88 -13.15 -14.38
C ALA A 129 -8.61 -14.01 -14.20
N ALA A 130 -7.47 -13.60 -14.77
CA ALA A 130 -6.20 -14.30 -14.57
C ALA A 130 -5.65 -14.04 -13.16
N ARG A 131 -5.70 -12.81 -12.66
CA ARG A 131 -5.32 -12.47 -11.28
C ARG A 131 -6.18 -13.20 -10.25
N GLN A 132 -7.51 -13.24 -10.45
CA GLN A 132 -8.42 -13.96 -9.57
C GLN A 132 -8.09 -15.46 -9.52
N ARG A 133 -7.87 -16.10 -10.68
CA ARG A 133 -7.47 -17.51 -10.72
C ARG A 133 -6.16 -17.75 -10.01
N ALA A 134 -5.17 -16.89 -10.21
CA ALA A 134 -3.88 -16.97 -9.52
C ALA A 134 -4.07 -16.91 -8.00
N ALA A 135 -4.86 -15.97 -7.49
CA ALA A 135 -5.15 -15.85 -6.07
C ALA A 135 -5.85 -17.12 -5.51
N LEU A 136 -6.83 -17.67 -6.23
CA LEU A 136 -7.60 -18.84 -5.78
C LEU A 136 -6.81 -20.16 -5.87
N SER A 137 -5.87 -20.29 -6.81
CA SER A 137 -5.06 -21.49 -6.98
C SER A 137 -3.90 -21.61 -6.00
N SER A 138 -3.61 -20.55 -5.25
CA SER A 138 -2.41 -20.42 -4.44
C SER A 138 -2.57 -20.74 -2.95
N ALA A 139 -3.65 -21.36 -2.55
CA ALA A 139 -4.12 -21.37 -1.16
C ALA A 139 -3.21 -22.02 -0.11
N ASP A 140 -2.26 -22.86 -0.46
CA ASP A 140 -1.52 -23.67 0.53
C ASP A 140 0.02 -23.47 0.57
N GLU A 141 0.64 -22.76 -0.40
CA GLU A 141 2.11 -22.69 -0.53
C GLU A 141 2.65 -21.32 -0.96
N VAL A 142 1.88 -20.24 -0.74
CA VAL A 142 2.23 -18.94 -1.30
C VAL A 142 2.75 -17.99 -0.23
N PRO A 143 3.79 -17.18 -0.54
CA PRO A 143 4.24 -16.12 0.35
C PRO A 143 3.10 -15.15 0.64
N ALA A 144 2.73 -15.02 1.91
CA ALA A 144 1.72 -14.05 2.36
C ALA A 144 2.08 -12.62 1.92
N GLU A 145 3.38 -12.33 1.74
CA GLU A 145 3.91 -11.08 1.24
C GLU A 145 3.36 -10.73 -0.16
N ALA A 146 3.43 -11.66 -1.09
CA ALA A 146 2.98 -11.44 -2.47
C ALA A 146 1.46 -11.20 -2.53
N LEU A 147 0.70 -11.96 -1.75
CA LEU A 147 -0.75 -11.80 -1.64
C LEU A 147 -1.12 -10.47 -0.99
N ALA A 148 -0.40 -10.05 0.07
CA ALA A 148 -0.65 -8.77 0.75
C ALA A 148 -0.36 -7.58 -0.16
N GLU A 149 0.77 -7.57 -0.87
CA GLU A 149 1.09 -6.52 -1.85
C GLU A 149 0.06 -6.44 -2.98
N ALA A 150 -0.35 -7.59 -3.53
CA ALA A 150 -1.39 -7.64 -4.55
C ALA A 150 -2.72 -7.10 -4.00
N ALA A 151 -3.13 -7.50 -2.79
CA ALA A 151 -4.36 -7.03 -2.16
C ALA A 151 -4.36 -5.52 -1.90
N LEU A 152 -3.23 -4.95 -1.49
CA LEU A 152 -3.09 -3.51 -1.25
C LEU A 152 -3.15 -2.67 -2.54
N SER A 153 -2.82 -3.25 -3.69
CA SER A 153 -2.84 -2.58 -4.99
C SER A 153 -4.08 -2.87 -5.84
N GLU A 154 -4.84 -3.94 -5.54
CA GLU A 154 -5.95 -4.40 -6.37
C GLU A 154 -7.14 -3.44 -6.35
N THR A 155 -7.74 -3.24 -7.52
CA THR A 155 -8.91 -2.37 -7.71
C THR A 155 -10.16 -3.12 -8.15
N ASP A 156 -10.01 -4.32 -8.71
CA ASP A 156 -11.16 -5.15 -9.07
C ASP A 156 -11.72 -5.85 -7.82
N PRO A 157 -13.01 -5.68 -7.49
CA PRO A 157 -13.60 -6.20 -6.26
C PRO A 157 -13.60 -7.73 -6.18
N ASN A 158 -13.72 -8.45 -7.31
CA ASN A 158 -13.70 -9.91 -7.33
C ASN A 158 -12.29 -10.45 -7.07
N VAL A 159 -11.29 -9.80 -7.66
CA VAL A 159 -9.88 -10.16 -7.40
C VAL A 159 -9.50 -9.81 -5.97
N ALA A 160 -9.93 -8.65 -5.45
CA ALA A 160 -9.71 -8.27 -4.06
C ALA A 160 -10.32 -9.28 -3.08
N GLY A 161 -11.56 -9.75 -3.34
CA GLY A 161 -12.19 -10.82 -2.57
C GLY A 161 -11.39 -12.13 -2.58
N ALA A 162 -10.90 -12.54 -3.76
CA ALA A 162 -10.08 -13.75 -3.89
C ALA A 162 -8.74 -13.61 -3.15
N LEU A 163 -8.10 -12.46 -3.20
CA LEU A 163 -6.85 -12.20 -2.49
C LEU A 163 -7.04 -12.20 -0.96
N ARG A 164 -8.12 -11.61 -0.45
CA ARG A 164 -8.47 -11.66 0.98
C ARG A 164 -8.69 -13.08 1.45
N TRP A 165 -9.45 -13.86 0.68
CA TRP A 165 -9.66 -15.29 0.96
C TRP A 165 -8.34 -16.08 0.98
N ALA A 166 -7.46 -15.86 0.00
CA ALA A 166 -6.15 -16.51 -0.06
C ALA A 166 -5.26 -16.12 1.13
N LEU A 167 -5.24 -14.84 1.51
CA LEU A 167 -4.52 -14.34 2.68
C LEU A 167 -5.00 -14.97 3.98
N ALA A 168 -6.32 -15.13 4.14
CA ALA A 168 -6.89 -15.77 5.33
C ALA A 168 -6.45 -17.24 5.49
N ARG A 169 -6.11 -17.91 4.39
CA ARG A 169 -5.63 -19.31 4.37
C ARG A 169 -4.10 -19.40 4.47
N ALA A 170 -3.36 -18.47 3.89
CA ALA A 170 -1.90 -18.52 3.83
C ALA A 170 -1.23 -18.44 5.21
N GLY A 171 -1.87 -17.83 6.21
CA GLY A 171 -1.29 -17.65 7.54
C GLY A 171 -0.04 -16.74 7.54
N GLY A 172 0.85 -16.94 8.50
CA GLY A 172 2.16 -16.29 8.54
C GLY A 172 2.11 -14.76 8.73
N ALA A 173 3.02 -14.02 8.09
CA ALA A 173 3.25 -12.58 8.28
C ALA A 173 2.18 -11.66 7.65
N GLY A 174 1.10 -12.20 7.09
CA GLY A 174 0.04 -11.43 6.43
C GLY A 174 -0.50 -10.25 7.25
N PRO A 175 -0.90 -10.43 8.52
CA PRO A 175 -1.43 -9.35 9.36
C PRO A 175 -0.45 -8.18 9.53
N ALA A 176 0.83 -8.44 9.81
CA ALA A 176 1.85 -7.41 9.98
C ALA A 176 2.13 -6.61 8.69
N LEU A 177 2.08 -7.27 7.53
CA LEU A 177 2.23 -6.62 6.23
C LEU A 177 1.07 -5.69 5.91
N LEU A 178 -0.17 -6.14 6.16
CA LEU A 178 -1.37 -5.34 5.98
C LEU A 178 -1.39 -4.16 6.96
N ALA A 179 -0.98 -4.35 8.21
CA ALA A 179 -0.88 -3.29 9.20
C ALA A 179 0.06 -2.14 8.76
N ARG A 180 1.16 -2.46 8.06
CA ARG A 180 2.00 -1.43 7.42
C ARG A 180 1.23 -0.62 6.37
N GLY A 181 0.31 -1.25 5.65
CA GLY A 181 -0.58 -0.60 4.69
C GLY A 181 -1.49 0.46 5.30
N LEU A 182 -1.83 0.36 6.60
CA LEU A 182 -2.58 1.39 7.32
C LEU A 182 -1.82 2.73 7.40
N GLY A 183 -0.49 2.70 7.43
CA GLY A 183 0.36 3.90 7.41
C GLY A 183 0.55 4.54 6.03
N SER A 184 -0.08 4.03 4.98
CA SER A 184 0.07 4.56 3.62
C SER A 184 -0.45 6.00 3.49
N PRO A 185 0.25 6.90 2.76
CA PRO A 185 -0.27 8.22 2.44
C PRO A 185 -1.53 8.17 1.54
N VAL A 186 -1.73 7.05 0.82
CA VAL A 186 -2.85 6.86 -0.12
C VAL A 186 -4.06 6.27 0.61
N ALA A 187 -5.17 7.01 0.70
CA ALA A 187 -6.39 6.59 1.40
C ALA A 187 -6.92 5.22 0.93
N ALA A 188 -6.96 4.99 -0.38
CA ALA A 188 -7.44 3.72 -0.93
C ALA A 188 -6.57 2.50 -0.54
N VAL A 189 -5.27 2.69 -0.27
CA VAL A 189 -4.40 1.63 0.25
C VAL A 189 -4.72 1.35 1.72
N ARG A 190 -4.94 2.39 2.54
CA ARG A 190 -5.34 2.22 3.94
C ARG A 190 -6.67 1.50 4.07
N GLU A 191 -7.64 1.87 3.23
CA GLU A 191 -8.95 1.23 3.21
C GLU A 191 -8.83 -0.27 2.85
N ARG A 192 -8.11 -0.62 1.78
CA ARG A 192 -7.86 -2.03 1.42
C ARG A 192 -7.14 -2.78 2.53
N ALA A 193 -6.18 -2.15 3.19
CA ALA A 193 -5.44 -2.76 4.30
C ALA A 193 -6.36 -3.13 5.46
N VAL A 194 -7.24 -2.21 5.91
CA VAL A 194 -8.17 -2.50 7.00
C VAL A 194 -9.21 -3.55 6.58
N GLN A 195 -9.74 -3.49 5.36
CA GLN A 195 -10.67 -4.50 4.83
C GLN A 195 -10.05 -5.90 4.83
N CYS A 196 -8.78 -6.04 4.44
CA CYS A 196 -8.07 -7.31 4.53
C CYS A 196 -7.93 -7.78 5.99
N LEU A 197 -7.51 -6.90 6.91
CA LEU A 197 -7.35 -7.22 8.35
C LEU A 197 -8.66 -7.67 8.99
N VAL A 198 -9.79 -7.08 8.57
CA VAL A 198 -11.13 -7.46 9.06
C VAL A 198 -11.46 -8.91 8.74
N GLU A 199 -11.07 -9.42 7.60
CA GLU A 199 -11.36 -10.80 7.19
C GLU A 199 -10.34 -11.83 7.73
N LEU A 200 -9.17 -11.38 8.21
CA LEU A 200 -8.19 -12.28 8.78
C LEU A 200 -8.60 -12.78 10.16
N PRO A 201 -8.52 -14.11 10.40
CA PRO A 201 -8.71 -14.68 11.72
C PRO A 201 -7.49 -14.47 12.63
N GLY A 202 -7.69 -14.65 13.93
CA GLY A 202 -6.60 -14.74 14.90
C GLY A 202 -6.34 -13.47 15.70
N ALA A 203 -5.51 -13.63 16.74
CA ALA A 203 -5.25 -12.61 17.74
C ALA A 203 -4.41 -11.44 17.20
N GLU A 204 -3.50 -11.71 16.27
CA GLU A 204 -2.61 -10.69 15.68
C GLU A 204 -3.40 -9.69 14.84
N ALA A 205 -4.27 -10.17 13.93
CA ALA A 205 -5.16 -9.29 13.19
C ALA A 205 -6.08 -8.49 14.12
N GLY A 206 -6.58 -9.14 15.19
CA GLY A 206 -7.36 -8.46 16.23
C GLY A 206 -6.58 -7.36 16.96
N ALA A 207 -5.29 -7.57 17.24
CA ALA A 207 -4.44 -6.54 17.84
C ALA A 207 -4.28 -5.33 16.92
N HIS A 208 -3.97 -5.54 15.65
CA HIS A 208 -3.87 -4.45 14.67
C HIS A 208 -5.19 -3.70 14.47
N LEU A 209 -6.34 -4.38 14.55
CA LEU A 209 -7.65 -3.71 14.50
C LEU A 209 -7.90 -2.85 15.76
N ARG A 210 -7.45 -3.30 16.95
CA ARG A 210 -7.53 -2.46 18.17
C ARG A 210 -6.67 -1.20 18.04
N ASP A 211 -5.44 -1.32 17.56
CA ASP A 211 -4.58 -0.18 17.28
C ASP A 211 -5.22 0.78 16.26
N ALA A 212 -5.93 0.23 15.27
CA ALA A 212 -6.62 0.97 14.24
C ALA A 212 -7.82 1.80 14.75
N LEU A 213 -8.36 1.53 15.94
CA LEU A 213 -9.39 2.39 16.56
C LEU A 213 -8.88 3.80 16.85
N ALA A 214 -7.57 3.99 17.06
CA ALA A 214 -6.94 5.31 17.27
C ALA A 214 -6.41 5.94 15.96
N HIS A 215 -6.68 5.35 14.79
CA HIS A 215 -6.15 5.82 13.53
C HIS A 215 -6.73 7.18 13.13
N ALA A 216 -5.92 8.05 12.48
CA ALA A 216 -6.35 9.38 12.04
C ALA A 216 -7.47 9.34 10.99
N ASP A 217 -7.43 8.32 10.08
CA ASP A 217 -8.43 8.14 9.03
C ASP A 217 -9.74 7.56 9.60
N PRO A 218 -10.88 8.26 9.49
CA PRO A 218 -12.15 7.79 10.02
C PRO A 218 -12.69 6.54 9.33
N VAL A 219 -12.32 6.28 8.07
CA VAL A 219 -12.70 5.06 7.34
C VAL A 219 -12.03 3.85 7.97
N VAL A 220 -10.73 3.95 8.28
CA VAL A 220 -9.97 2.90 8.96
C VAL A 220 -10.55 2.61 10.35
N ARG A 221 -10.83 3.66 11.15
CA ARG A 221 -11.47 3.50 12.47
C ARG A 221 -12.82 2.80 12.37
N GLY A 222 -13.64 3.19 11.39
CA GLY A 222 -14.97 2.61 11.19
C GLY A 222 -14.93 1.12 10.89
N TYR A 223 -14.12 0.67 9.92
CA TYR A 223 -13.96 -0.74 9.62
C TYR A 223 -13.44 -1.54 10.82
N ALA A 224 -12.45 -1.00 11.54
CA ALA A 224 -11.91 -1.63 12.74
C ALA A 224 -12.98 -1.77 13.84
N ALA A 225 -13.78 -0.72 14.08
CA ALA A 225 -14.81 -0.73 15.09
C ALA A 225 -15.94 -1.73 14.78
N LEU A 226 -16.41 -1.79 13.53
CA LEU A 226 -17.43 -2.75 13.10
C LEU A 226 -16.94 -4.19 13.29
N ALA A 227 -15.71 -4.48 12.85
CA ALA A 227 -15.13 -5.81 12.98
C ALA A 227 -14.91 -6.22 14.45
N LEU A 228 -14.45 -5.31 15.29
CA LEU A 228 -14.26 -5.57 16.73
C LEU A 228 -15.59 -5.70 17.45
N GLY A 229 -16.57 -4.86 17.12
CA GLY A 229 -17.93 -4.93 17.67
C GLY A 229 -18.58 -6.28 17.38
N SER A 230 -18.52 -6.76 16.13
CA SER A 230 -19.05 -8.07 15.77
C SER A 230 -18.33 -9.25 16.44
N ARG A 231 -17.07 -9.05 16.90
CA ARG A 231 -16.27 -10.03 17.66
C ARG A 231 -16.46 -9.90 19.18
N GLY A 232 -17.37 -9.05 19.66
CA GLY A 232 -17.63 -8.85 21.08
C GLY A 232 -16.62 -7.96 21.83
N ALA A 233 -15.80 -7.20 21.12
CA ALA A 233 -14.76 -6.36 21.72
C ALA A 233 -15.33 -5.00 22.13
N ALA A 234 -15.57 -4.79 23.41
CA ALA A 234 -16.25 -3.62 23.97
C ALA A 234 -15.46 -2.31 23.84
N GLU A 235 -14.17 -2.36 23.55
CA GLU A 235 -13.33 -1.20 23.24
C GLU A 235 -13.74 -0.47 21.95
N ALA A 236 -14.55 -1.11 21.09
CA ALA A 236 -15.10 -0.49 19.88
C ALA A 236 -16.26 0.49 20.16
N VAL A 237 -16.90 0.40 21.32
CA VAL A 237 -18.10 1.19 21.66
C VAL A 237 -17.96 2.70 21.40
N PRO A 238 -16.88 3.39 21.81
CA PRO A 238 -16.76 4.83 21.56
C PRO A 238 -16.81 5.19 20.08
N THR A 239 -16.09 4.45 19.23
CA THR A 239 -16.03 4.68 17.79
C THR A 239 -17.35 4.32 17.10
N LEU A 240 -18.03 3.25 17.51
CA LEU A 240 -19.35 2.90 16.99
C LEU A 240 -20.38 3.99 17.30
N LEU A 241 -20.35 4.56 18.51
CA LEU A 241 -21.21 5.70 18.88
C LEU A 241 -20.91 6.96 18.06
N GLU A 242 -19.63 7.23 17.74
CA GLU A 242 -19.25 8.31 16.83
C GLU A 242 -19.82 8.09 15.43
N MET A 243 -19.76 6.85 14.90
CA MET A 243 -20.33 6.51 13.61
C MET A 243 -21.84 6.76 13.56
N VAL A 244 -22.58 6.42 14.62
CA VAL A 244 -24.02 6.71 14.75
C VAL A 244 -24.26 8.23 14.74
N VAL A 245 -23.49 9.01 15.51
CA VAL A 245 -23.59 10.48 15.53
C VAL A 245 -23.35 11.09 14.16
N GLU A 246 -22.32 10.64 13.47
CA GLU A 246 -21.91 11.17 12.16
C GLU A 246 -22.77 10.66 10.99
N GLY A 247 -23.54 9.60 11.19
CA GLY A 247 -24.34 8.95 10.13
C GLY A 247 -23.46 8.21 9.11
N ARG A 248 -22.32 7.66 9.55
CA ARG A 248 -21.44 6.83 8.74
C ARG A 248 -21.64 5.36 9.10
N ASN A 249 -22.22 4.57 8.20
CA ASN A 249 -22.60 3.18 8.46
C ASN A 249 -23.33 3.04 9.81
N ASP A 250 -24.19 3.99 10.11
CA ASP A 250 -24.89 4.13 11.39
C ASP A 250 -25.77 2.92 11.73
N THR A 251 -26.37 2.30 10.73
CA THR A 251 -27.13 1.04 10.91
C THR A 251 -26.20 -0.11 11.34
N ASP A 252 -25.10 -0.33 10.61
CA ASP A 252 -24.15 -1.40 10.96
C ASP A 252 -23.51 -1.14 12.33
N ALA A 253 -23.28 0.14 12.67
CA ALA A 253 -22.74 0.53 13.97
C ALA A 253 -23.77 0.27 15.10
N ALA A 254 -25.05 0.55 14.88
CA ALA A 254 -26.12 0.23 15.82
C ALA A 254 -26.27 -1.29 16.03
N ASP A 255 -26.19 -2.07 14.95
CA ASP A 255 -26.22 -3.53 15.02
C ASP A 255 -25.03 -4.08 15.82
N ALA A 256 -23.82 -3.54 15.60
CA ALA A 256 -22.65 -3.91 16.37
C ALA A 256 -22.77 -3.56 17.86
N LEU A 257 -23.36 -2.40 18.18
CA LEU A 257 -23.67 -2.01 19.57
C LEU A 257 -24.71 -2.94 20.20
N SER A 258 -25.73 -3.38 19.44
CA SER A 258 -26.70 -4.38 19.88
C SER A 258 -26.03 -5.71 20.22
N VAL A 259 -25.13 -6.22 19.38
CA VAL A 259 -24.36 -7.44 19.67
C VAL A 259 -23.54 -7.28 20.96
N LEU A 260 -22.85 -6.16 21.13
CA LEU A 260 -22.05 -5.86 22.34
C LEU A 260 -22.89 -5.73 23.60
N SER A 261 -24.16 -5.35 23.48
CA SER A 261 -25.08 -5.17 24.60
C SER A 261 -25.58 -6.50 25.20
N GLY A 262 -25.19 -7.63 24.66
CA GLY A 262 -25.41 -8.94 25.27
C GLY A 262 -24.75 -9.10 26.65
N ASP A 263 -23.66 -8.34 26.92
CA ASP A 263 -23.10 -8.19 28.27
C ASP A 263 -23.78 -7.01 28.99
N PRO A 264 -24.41 -7.23 30.17
CA PRO A 264 -25.16 -6.18 30.87
C PRO A 264 -24.34 -4.94 31.21
N ALA A 265 -23.07 -5.10 31.61
CA ALA A 265 -22.21 -3.97 31.94
C ALA A 265 -21.85 -3.14 30.69
N THR A 266 -21.74 -3.79 29.55
CA THR A 266 -21.52 -3.13 28.26
C THR A 266 -22.80 -2.45 27.77
N ALA A 267 -23.97 -3.06 27.94
CA ALA A 267 -25.27 -2.45 27.65
C ALA A 267 -25.47 -1.13 28.41
N ASP A 268 -25.16 -1.12 29.69
CA ASP A 268 -25.25 0.11 30.52
C ASP A 268 -24.24 1.17 30.04
N ARG A 269 -23.05 0.81 29.68
CA ARG A 269 -22.06 1.75 29.09
C ARG A 269 -22.54 2.33 27.76
N ILE A 270 -23.10 1.51 26.88
CA ILE A 270 -23.65 1.95 25.59
C ILE A 270 -24.81 2.92 25.83
N ALA A 271 -25.77 2.55 26.68
CA ALA A 271 -26.93 3.42 27.03
C ALA A 271 -26.46 4.76 27.61
N HIS A 272 -25.49 4.74 28.52
CA HIS A 272 -24.88 5.94 29.09
C HIS A 272 -24.20 6.81 28.04
N GLY A 273 -23.37 6.21 27.18
CA GLY A 273 -22.67 6.91 26.09
C GLY A 273 -23.63 7.54 25.07
N ILE A 274 -24.77 6.90 24.78
CA ILE A 274 -25.84 7.49 23.95
C ILE A 274 -26.45 8.69 24.64
N VAL A 275 -26.78 8.56 25.94
CA VAL A 275 -27.37 9.66 26.73
C VAL A 275 -26.48 10.88 26.82
N GLU A 276 -25.18 10.69 27.02
CA GLU A 276 -24.19 11.78 27.01
C GLU A 276 -24.17 12.53 25.68
N ARG A 277 -24.17 11.81 24.56
CA ARG A 277 -24.18 12.43 23.21
C ARG A 277 -25.51 13.11 22.88
N LEU A 278 -26.63 12.61 23.40
CA LEU A 278 -27.94 13.26 23.28
C LEU A 278 -28.03 14.55 24.11
N ALA A 279 -27.29 14.62 25.22
CA ALA A 279 -27.22 15.82 26.08
C ALA A 279 -26.28 16.89 25.52
N ASP A 280 -25.45 16.56 24.54
CA ASP A 280 -24.55 17.53 23.88
C ASP A 280 -25.39 18.56 23.11
N ALA A 281 -25.24 19.84 23.49
CA ALA A 281 -25.93 20.95 22.84
C ALA A 281 -25.59 21.15 21.36
N THR A 282 -24.50 20.55 20.89
CA THR A 282 -24.07 20.58 19.48
C THR A 282 -24.67 19.45 18.65
N ALA A 283 -25.34 18.48 19.26
CA ALA A 283 -25.96 17.35 18.58
C ALA A 283 -27.08 17.83 17.63
N THR A 284 -26.89 17.54 16.34
CA THR A 284 -27.86 17.88 15.29
C THR A 284 -29.15 17.04 15.43
N ALA A 285 -30.29 17.54 14.94
CA ALA A 285 -31.56 16.79 14.96
C ALA A 285 -31.44 15.40 14.28
N PRO A 286 -30.77 15.24 13.12
CA PRO A 286 -30.53 13.91 12.55
C PRO A 286 -29.69 12.98 13.44
N ALA A 287 -28.64 13.49 14.10
CA ALA A 287 -27.82 12.70 15.01
C ALA A 287 -28.64 12.24 16.23
N ARG A 288 -29.46 13.12 16.80
CA ARG A 288 -30.38 12.80 17.91
C ARG A 288 -31.36 11.68 17.52
N GLY A 289 -31.93 11.77 16.31
CA GLY A 289 -32.79 10.72 15.75
C GLY A 289 -32.12 9.37 15.68
N ARG A 290 -30.91 9.30 15.10
CA ARG A 290 -30.11 8.05 14.96
C ARG A 290 -29.73 7.48 16.33
N LEU A 291 -29.27 8.31 17.26
CA LEU A 291 -28.93 7.88 18.62
C LEU A 291 -30.16 7.34 19.37
N THR A 292 -31.33 7.97 19.20
CA THR A 292 -32.58 7.47 19.78
C THR A 292 -32.96 6.11 19.20
N GLN A 293 -32.80 5.95 17.89
CA GLN A 293 -33.09 4.70 17.21
C GLN A 293 -32.11 3.57 17.61
N ALA A 294 -30.83 3.91 17.81
CA ALA A 294 -29.84 2.94 18.29
C ALA A 294 -30.15 2.37 19.68
N LEU A 295 -30.98 3.05 20.49
CA LEU A 295 -31.47 2.51 21.76
C LEU A 295 -32.47 1.34 21.57
N ALA A 296 -33.03 1.12 20.41
CA ALA A 296 -34.06 0.12 20.17
C ALA A 296 -33.67 -1.27 20.70
N ASP A 297 -32.49 -1.72 20.35
CA ASP A 297 -31.98 -3.06 20.62
C ASP A 297 -31.01 -3.13 21.81
N ILE A 298 -30.82 -2.03 22.54
CA ILE A 298 -29.98 -2.03 23.74
C ILE A 298 -30.85 -2.40 24.94
N PRO A 299 -30.61 -3.57 25.56
CA PRO A 299 -31.41 -4.03 26.71
C PRO A 299 -31.09 -3.25 27.99
N GLY A 300 -31.89 -3.49 29.02
CA GLY A 300 -31.64 -3.01 30.38
C GLY A 300 -32.34 -1.73 30.78
N PRO A 301 -32.32 -1.43 32.11
CA PRO A 301 -33.07 -0.32 32.70
C PRO A 301 -32.52 1.04 32.25
N GLY A 302 -31.21 1.15 31.96
CA GLY A 302 -30.58 2.38 31.50
C GLY A 302 -31.14 2.87 30.17
N ALA A 303 -31.28 1.99 29.19
CA ALA A 303 -31.82 2.29 27.87
C ALA A 303 -33.35 2.64 27.98
N SER A 304 -34.11 1.88 28.80
CA SER A 304 -35.54 2.19 29.03
C SER A 304 -35.73 3.54 29.68
N ALA A 305 -34.94 3.88 30.71
CA ALA A 305 -34.97 5.19 31.34
C ALA A 305 -34.60 6.33 30.39
N ALA A 306 -33.62 6.08 29.47
CA ALA A 306 -33.26 7.04 28.42
C ALA A 306 -34.44 7.31 27.47
N LEU A 307 -35.08 6.25 26.96
CA LEU A 307 -36.25 6.36 26.10
C LEU A 307 -37.42 7.08 26.80
N ALA A 308 -37.67 6.78 28.09
CA ALA A 308 -38.71 7.45 28.87
C ALA A 308 -38.47 8.96 28.97
N ARG A 309 -37.22 9.41 29.13
CA ARG A 309 -36.91 10.85 29.13
C ARG A 309 -37.08 11.46 27.73
N LEU A 310 -36.64 10.74 26.68
CA LEU A 310 -36.71 11.20 25.29
C LEU A 310 -38.16 11.26 24.76
N SER A 311 -39.12 10.50 25.34
CA SER A 311 -40.54 10.63 24.98
C SER A 311 -41.15 12.02 25.29
N GLY A 312 -40.52 12.79 26.17
CA GLY A 312 -40.82 14.20 26.46
C GLY A 312 -39.88 15.20 25.76
N ASP A 313 -39.11 14.80 24.77
CA ASP A 313 -38.13 15.66 24.08
C ASP A 313 -38.83 16.80 23.31
N THR A 314 -38.16 17.94 23.23
CA THR A 314 -38.63 19.11 22.46
C THR A 314 -38.63 18.86 20.95
N ASP A 315 -37.76 17.97 20.45
CA ASP A 315 -37.81 17.50 19.08
C ASP A 315 -38.90 16.42 18.95
N ARG A 316 -39.93 16.77 18.17
CA ARG A 316 -41.10 15.88 17.97
C ARG A 316 -40.72 14.53 17.36
N ALA A 317 -39.72 14.46 16.47
CA ALA A 317 -39.32 13.23 15.84
C ALA A 317 -38.62 12.30 16.85
N VAL A 318 -37.75 12.85 17.69
CA VAL A 318 -37.10 12.13 18.79
C VAL A 318 -38.16 11.62 19.78
N ALA A 319 -39.10 12.46 20.20
CA ALA A 319 -40.16 12.10 21.17
C ALA A 319 -41.05 10.96 20.63
N LEU A 320 -41.47 11.04 19.37
CA LEU A 320 -42.28 9.99 18.72
C LEU A 320 -41.52 8.67 18.60
N THR A 321 -40.27 8.71 18.17
CA THR A 321 -39.40 7.52 18.05
C THR A 321 -39.22 6.87 19.44
N ALA A 322 -38.88 7.63 20.45
CA ALA A 322 -38.71 7.13 21.81
C ALA A 322 -40.01 6.51 22.38
N THR A 323 -41.17 7.16 22.17
CA THR A 323 -42.46 6.63 22.56
C THR A 323 -42.79 5.30 21.91
N TYR A 324 -42.57 5.21 20.60
CA TYR A 324 -42.76 3.99 19.84
C TYR A 324 -41.86 2.83 20.32
N LEU A 325 -40.60 3.11 20.56
CA LEU A 325 -39.63 2.10 21.05
C LEU A 325 -39.97 1.64 22.48
N LEU A 326 -40.49 2.50 23.34
CA LEU A 326 -40.99 2.11 24.67
C LEU A 326 -42.18 1.15 24.55
N GLN A 327 -43.14 1.45 23.68
CA GLN A 327 -44.30 0.59 23.46
C GLN A 327 -43.90 -0.79 22.95
N LEU A 328 -42.91 -0.86 22.05
CA LEU A 328 -42.37 -2.15 21.55
C LEU A 328 -41.71 -2.99 22.66
N ARG A 329 -41.10 -2.34 23.66
CA ARG A 329 -40.51 -3.03 24.82
C ARG A 329 -41.53 -3.55 25.82
N GLU A 330 -42.67 -2.89 25.94
CA GLU A 330 -43.76 -3.28 26.85
C GLU A 330 -44.62 -4.43 26.24
N ASP A 331 -44.71 -4.50 24.91
CA ASP A 331 -45.49 -5.54 24.19
C ASP A 331 -44.62 -6.31 23.19
N PRO A 332 -43.77 -7.25 23.65
CA PRO A 332 -42.86 -8.03 22.81
C PRO A 332 -43.56 -9.04 21.89
N THR A 333 -44.91 -9.08 21.87
CA THR A 333 -45.69 -10.01 21.06
C THR A 333 -46.27 -9.40 19.77
N ARG A 334 -45.95 -8.18 19.46
CA ARG A 334 -46.25 -7.51 18.19
C ARG A 334 -45.04 -7.47 17.27
#